data_7d50f1e486fc2973cf7d2d0719f13b43
#
_entry.id   7d50f1e486fc2973cf7d2d0719f13b43
#
_cell.length_a   1.000
_cell.length_b   1.000
_cell.length_c   1.000
_cell.angle_alpha   90.00
_cell.angle_beta   90.00
_cell.angle_gamma   90.00
#
_symmetry.space_group_name_H-M   'P 1'
#
loop_
_entity.id
_entity.type
_entity.pdbx_description
1 polymer ?
#
loop_
_entity_poly.entity_id
_entity_poly.type
_entity_poly.pdbx_seq_one_letter_code
_entity_poly.pdbx_strand_id
1 'polypeptide(L)'
;MVTEKDGSRKQREFAGSESLKETEKMRIEAQAKYNKKQFIPSSNMPLFDLLDLWQKETSYNLRESTIINRQKRIRQLKKWFKNEKISKMSRFKIQKTFNELSETELKKSYISNLYGTLKLSFEYAINILEILEDNPCNRIVITGKKSKEERAYTKDEYIALKKHLFNKRNKTYYYFFVFGIKTGMRCGEMLALKWKDIDFENQIIKIRKGSFFRKKEFVISEPKNKNSIRDIYIDDEIIEILHTLKNIQNENKSTYKQHYNDTNFIFQLPNGNNLGKGFISTFYRNIKEIVKINAPIHSMRHTHITWLIEDDANLKSIQYRVGHSDIKTTLNIYTHVTEKMKKDVVETTKKF
;
A
#
# COMPACT_ATOMS: atom_id res chain seq x y z
N MET A 1 -22.24 20.75 40.70
CA MET A 1 -23.21 19.95 39.92
C MET A 1 -23.09 20.35 38.47
N VAL A 2 -23.07 19.38 37.61
CA VAL A 2 -22.88 19.56 36.16
C VAL A 2 -24.13 19.04 35.46
N THR A 3 -24.69 19.80 34.51
CA THR A 3 -25.84 19.36 33.72
C THR A 3 -25.30 18.68 32.46
N GLU A 4 -25.61 17.40 32.27
CA GLU A 4 -25.25 16.59 31.09
C GLU A 4 -26.11 16.98 29.88
N LYS A 5 -25.77 16.58 28.67
CA LYS A 5 -26.51 16.88 27.42
C LYS A 5 -27.96 16.35 27.44
N ASP A 6 -28.24 15.35 28.29
CA ASP A 6 -29.59 14.79 28.51
C ASP A 6 -30.41 15.53 29.57
N GLY A 7 -29.92 16.66 30.13
CA GLY A 7 -30.57 17.44 31.17
C GLY A 7 -30.36 16.91 32.59
N SER A 8 -29.68 15.76 32.77
CA SER A 8 -29.39 15.20 34.08
C SER A 8 -28.29 16.00 34.80
N ARG A 9 -28.42 16.13 36.14
CA ARG A 9 -27.42 16.79 36.97
C ARG A 9 -26.55 15.72 37.67
N LYS A 10 -25.27 15.71 37.38
CA LYS A 10 -24.28 14.83 38.05
C LYS A 10 -23.26 15.65 38.83
N GLN A 11 -22.94 15.19 40.01
CA GLN A 11 -21.82 15.71 40.79
C GLN A 11 -20.53 15.06 40.27
N ARG A 12 -19.54 15.88 39.99
CA ARG A 12 -18.21 15.41 39.62
C ARG A 12 -17.21 15.79 40.68
N GLU A 13 -16.41 14.84 41.10
CA GLU A 13 -15.36 14.98 42.07
C GLU A 13 -14.00 15.02 41.36
N PHE A 14 -13.14 15.92 41.87
CA PHE A 14 -11.76 16.05 41.40
C PHE A 14 -10.84 15.86 42.63
N ALA A 15 -9.73 15.16 42.41
CA ALA A 15 -8.70 15.10 43.43
C ALA A 15 -8.11 16.50 43.63
N GLY A 16 -8.15 16.97 44.88
CA GLY A 16 -7.50 18.21 45.30
C GLY A 16 -6.03 17.96 45.68
N SER A 17 -5.32 19.03 46.04
CA SER A 17 -3.99 18.96 46.67
C SER A 17 -4.15 19.05 48.20
N GLU A 18 -3.06 18.83 48.92
CA GLU A 18 -2.99 19.01 50.39
C GLU A 18 -3.15 20.48 50.81
N SER A 19 -3.01 21.43 49.89
CA SER A 19 -3.19 22.86 50.09
C SER A 19 -4.56 23.32 49.67
N LEU A 20 -5.35 23.92 50.56
CA LEU A 20 -6.65 24.53 50.32
C LEU A 20 -6.60 25.57 49.16
N LYS A 21 -5.54 26.38 49.13
CA LYS A 21 -5.36 27.44 48.13
C LYS A 21 -5.12 26.86 46.73
N GLU A 22 -4.39 25.76 46.67
CA GLU A 22 -4.10 25.07 45.40
C GLU A 22 -5.31 24.28 44.91
N THR A 23 -6.03 23.64 45.79
CA THR A 23 -7.31 22.96 45.51
C THR A 23 -8.33 23.94 44.96
N GLU A 24 -8.46 25.15 45.53
CA GLU A 24 -9.38 26.17 45.04
C GLU A 24 -8.96 26.71 43.67
N LYS A 25 -7.66 26.88 43.41
CA LYS A 25 -7.15 27.22 42.08
C LYS A 25 -7.50 26.14 41.05
N MET A 26 -7.28 24.86 41.37
CA MET A 26 -7.66 23.74 40.53
C MET A 26 -9.16 23.69 40.29
N ARG A 27 -9.99 24.01 41.27
CA ARG A 27 -11.45 24.12 41.14
C ARG A 27 -11.86 25.22 40.14
N ILE A 28 -11.26 26.40 40.25
CA ILE A 28 -11.52 27.54 39.37
C ILE A 28 -11.11 27.22 37.92
N GLU A 29 -9.94 26.61 37.74
CA GLU A 29 -9.45 26.18 36.42
C GLU A 29 -10.36 25.11 35.80
N ALA A 30 -10.80 24.12 36.58
CA ALA A 30 -11.73 23.09 36.13
C ALA A 30 -13.08 23.69 35.78
N GLN A 31 -13.61 24.65 36.56
CA GLN A 31 -14.86 25.36 36.29
C GLN A 31 -14.74 26.23 35.04
N ALA A 32 -13.61 26.89 34.81
CA ALA A 32 -13.37 27.71 33.63
C ALA A 32 -13.30 26.85 32.36
N LYS A 33 -12.61 25.69 32.42
CA LYS A 33 -12.59 24.71 31.32
C LYS A 33 -13.96 24.16 31.02
N TYR A 34 -14.77 23.88 32.04
CA TYR A 34 -16.13 23.42 31.86
C TYR A 34 -17.03 24.48 31.21
N ASN A 35 -16.99 25.72 31.69
CA ASN A 35 -17.75 26.82 31.14
C ASN A 35 -17.40 27.16 29.69
N LYS A 36 -16.16 26.92 29.28
CA LYS A 36 -15.68 27.03 27.90
C LYS A 36 -16.02 25.82 27.03
N LYS A 37 -16.82 24.84 27.53
CA LYS A 37 -17.03 23.51 26.89
C LYS A 37 -15.75 22.76 26.59
N GLN A 38 -14.65 23.04 27.29
CA GLN A 38 -13.34 22.41 27.14
C GLN A 38 -13.13 21.26 28.12
N PHE A 39 -14.14 20.91 28.91
CA PHE A 39 -14.05 19.81 29.86
C PHE A 39 -14.37 18.49 29.16
N ILE A 40 -13.34 17.69 28.94
CA ILE A 40 -13.47 16.35 28.39
C ILE A 40 -13.33 15.35 29.57
N PRO A 41 -14.37 14.51 29.85
CA PRO A 41 -14.25 13.52 30.91
C PRO A 41 -13.15 12.53 30.55
N SER A 42 -12.32 12.16 31.57
CA SER A 42 -11.31 11.12 31.37
C SER A 42 -11.98 9.82 30.94
N SER A 43 -11.62 9.30 29.77
CA SER A 43 -12.22 8.11 29.27
C SER A 43 -11.76 6.86 29.99
N ASN A 44 -12.72 6.06 30.46
CA ASN A 44 -12.50 4.71 30.96
C ASN A 44 -12.46 3.65 29.84
N MET A 45 -12.63 4.06 28.57
CA MET A 45 -12.64 3.16 27.42
C MET A 45 -11.32 2.40 27.31
N PRO A 46 -11.34 1.06 27.20
CA PRO A 46 -10.14 0.28 26.91
C PRO A 46 -9.60 0.56 25.51
N LEU A 47 -8.29 0.43 25.32
CA LEU A 47 -7.63 0.65 24.03
C LEU A 47 -8.20 -0.24 22.93
N PHE A 48 -8.50 -1.52 23.23
CA PHE A 48 -8.96 -2.45 22.22
C PHE A 48 -10.37 -2.10 21.73
N ASP A 49 -11.22 -1.58 22.62
CA ASP A 49 -12.57 -1.13 22.29
C ASP A 49 -12.52 0.12 21.40
N LEU A 50 -11.59 1.06 21.68
CA LEU A 50 -11.35 2.20 20.81
C LEU A 50 -10.92 1.76 19.40
N LEU A 51 -9.98 0.83 19.29
CA LEU A 51 -9.50 0.33 17.99
C LEU A 51 -10.61 -0.35 17.18
N ASP A 52 -11.45 -1.16 17.85
CA ASP A 52 -12.55 -1.86 17.20
C ASP A 52 -13.67 -0.89 16.78
N LEU A 53 -14.04 0.04 17.67
CA LEU A 53 -15.03 1.08 17.39
C LEU A 53 -14.57 1.96 16.23
N TRP A 54 -13.34 2.46 16.28
CA TRP A 54 -12.76 3.26 15.20
C TRP A 54 -12.76 2.50 13.87
N GLN A 55 -12.38 1.22 13.88
CA GLN A 55 -12.42 0.38 12.68
C GLN A 55 -13.84 0.25 12.14
N LYS A 56 -14.81 -0.01 13.00
CA LYS A 56 -16.22 -0.17 12.61
C LYS A 56 -16.75 1.12 12.00
N GLU A 57 -16.66 2.22 12.74
CA GLU A 57 -17.31 3.48 12.37
C GLU A 57 -16.64 4.21 11.18
N THR A 58 -15.35 4.00 10.96
CA THR A 58 -14.62 4.67 9.86
C THR A 58 -14.41 3.79 8.62
N SER A 59 -15.06 2.63 8.53
CA SER A 59 -14.86 1.69 7.42
C SER A 59 -15.87 1.81 6.27
N TYR A 60 -16.97 2.49 6.45
CA TYR A 60 -18.10 2.52 5.50
C TYR A 60 -17.72 2.92 4.08
N ASN A 61 -16.83 3.88 3.91
CA ASN A 61 -16.38 4.37 2.60
C ASN A 61 -14.99 3.86 2.19
N LEU A 62 -14.46 2.86 2.91
CA LEU A 62 -13.14 2.32 2.60
C LEU A 62 -13.23 1.11 1.68
N ARG A 63 -12.22 0.97 0.81
CA ARG A 63 -12.06 -0.23 0.00
C ARG A 63 -11.79 -1.44 0.89
N GLU A 64 -12.32 -2.58 0.50
CA GLU A 64 -12.17 -3.84 1.23
C GLU A 64 -10.70 -4.19 1.53
N SER A 65 -9.79 -3.98 0.57
CA SER A 65 -8.35 -4.20 0.78
C SER A 65 -7.77 -3.31 1.88
N THR A 66 -8.26 -2.07 2.03
CA THR A 66 -7.87 -1.15 3.11
C THR A 66 -8.39 -1.64 4.46
N ILE A 67 -9.66 -2.08 4.49
CA ILE A 67 -10.30 -2.65 5.69
C ILE A 67 -9.51 -3.86 6.19
N ILE A 68 -9.21 -4.82 5.30
CA ILE A 68 -8.44 -6.03 5.63
C ILE A 68 -7.04 -5.67 6.18
N ASN A 69 -6.34 -4.74 5.55
CA ASN A 69 -5.01 -4.33 6.01
C ASN A 69 -5.07 -3.60 7.36
N ARG A 70 -6.09 -2.77 7.59
CA ARG A 70 -6.32 -2.10 8.86
C ARG A 70 -6.62 -3.11 9.96
N GLN A 71 -7.47 -4.10 9.72
CA GLN A 71 -7.75 -5.19 10.66
C GLN A 71 -6.50 -6.00 11.03
N LYS A 72 -5.60 -6.25 10.06
CA LYS A 72 -4.32 -6.92 10.35
C LYS A 72 -3.45 -6.08 11.27
N ARG A 73 -3.38 -4.75 11.06
CA ARG A 73 -2.62 -3.83 11.91
C ARG A 73 -3.21 -3.75 13.31
N ILE A 74 -4.53 -3.65 13.44
CA ILE A 74 -5.22 -3.66 14.75
C ILE A 74 -4.91 -4.95 15.49
N ARG A 75 -4.97 -6.12 14.84
CA ARG A 75 -4.58 -7.39 15.47
C ARG A 75 -3.14 -7.40 15.97
N GLN A 76 -2.22 -6.77 15.23
CA GLN A 76 -0.84 -6.64 15.69
C GLN A 76 -0.72 -5.66 16.87
N LEU A 77 -1.38 -4.51 16.82
CA LEU A 77 -1.41 -3.57 17.95
C LEU A 77 -1.93 -4.23 19.23
N LYS A 78 -3.01 -5.01 19.14
CA LYS A 78 -3.56 -5.79 20.28
C LYS A 78 -2.60 -6.84 20.85
N LYS A 79 -1.60 -7.29 20.08
CA LYS A 79 -0.54 -8.19 20.61
C LYS A 79 0.54 -7.46 21.37
N TRP A 80 0.86 -6.22 20.99
CA TRP A 80 1.95 -5.44 21.54
C TRP A 80 1.53 -4.51 22.67
N PHE A 81 0.28 -4.06 22.66
CA PHE A 81 -0.27 -3.20 23.71
C PHE A 81 -1.15 -3.99 24.67
N LYS A 82 -1.10 -3.59 25.95
CA LYS A 82 -2.07 -4.07 26.95
C LYS A 82 -3.43 -3.39 26.73
N ASN A 83 -4.51 -4.11 27.04
CA ASN A 83 -5.86 -3.54 26.99
C ASN A 83 -6.13 -2.70 28.25
N GLU A 84 -5.51 -1.54 28.33
CA GLU A 84 -5.71 -0.61 29.44
C GLU A 84 -6.54 0.60 29.01
N LYS A 85 -7.05 1.37 29.98
CA LYS A 85 -7.83 2.58 29.72
C LYS A 85 -7.01 3.58 28.91
N ILE A 86 -7.61 4.16 27.86
CA ILE A 86 -6.91 5.12 27.00
C ILE A 86 -6.44 6.37 27.75
N SER A 87 -7.12 6.75 28.83
CA SER A 87 -6.67 7.83 29.75
C SER A 87 -5.35 7.53 30.46
N LYS A 88 -4.96 6.24 30.58
CA LYS A 88 -3.68 5.82 31.16
C LYS A 88 -2.56 5.60 30.13
N MET A 89 -2.87 5.79 28.86
CA MET A 89 -1.90 5.67 27.77
C MET A 89 -1.04 6.93 27.70
N SER A 90 0.17 6.85 28.21
CA SER A 90 1.13 7.95 28.14
C SER A 90 2.01 7.84 26.89
N ARG A 91 2.54 9.00 26.44
CA ARG A 91 3.53 9.05 25.34
C ARG A 91 4.71 8.14 25.59
N PHE A 92 5.20 8.10 26.86
CA PHE A 92 6.30 7.24 27.25
C PHE A 92 6.00 5.75 27.03
N LYS A 93 4.82 5.27 27.43
CA LYS A 93 4.42 3.87 27.20
C LYS A 93 4.35 3.53 25.72
N ILE A 94 3.76 4.42 24.93
CA ILE A 94 3.65 4.23 23.47
C ILE A 94 5.04 4.20 22.85
N GLN A 95 5.92 5.17 23.17
CA GLN A 95 7.30 5.19 22.66
C GLN A 95 8.06 3.92 23.03
N LYS A 96 7.93 3.46 24.28
CA LYS A 96 8.59 2.22 24.74
C LYS A 96 8.15 1.02 23.91
N THR A 97 6.84 0.83 23.69
CA THR A 97 6.33 -0.27 22.87
C THR A 97 6.83 -0.18 21.40
N PHE A 98 6.89 1.02 20.82
CA PHE A 98 7.43 1.18 19.48
C PHE A 98 8.95 0.99 19.40
N ASN A 99 9.70 1.29 20.47
CA ASN A 99 11.12 0.95 20.56
C ASN A 99 11.31 -0.58 20.57
N GLU A 100 10.56 -1.30 21.41
CA GLU A 100 10.57 -2.77 21.44
C GLU A 100 10.20 -3.37 20.06
N LEU A 101 9.20 -2.81 19.36
CA LEU A 101 8.87 -3.19 17.98
C LEU A 101 10.05 -2.97 17.02
N SER A 102 10.81 -1.91 17.22
CA SER A 102 11.94 -1.54 16.37
C SER A 102 13.15 -2.47 16.52
N GLU A 103 13.27 -3.17 17.65
CA GLU A 103 14.29 -4.19 17.91
C GLU A 103 13.98 -5.53 17.19
N THR A 104 12.76 -5.69 16.73
CA THR A 104 12.35 -6.90 15.98
C THR A 104 12.83 -6.88 14.53
N GLU A 105 12.58 -7.99 13.82
CA GLU A 105 12.83 -8.09 12.36
C GLU A 105 11.85 -7.28 11.49
N LEU A 106 10.93 -6.53 12.11
CA LEU A 106 9.93 -5.74 11.40
C LEU A 106 10.57 -4.53 10.71
N LYS A 107 10.13 -4.28 9.49
CA LYS A 107 10.60 -3.12 8.71
C LYS A 107 10.02 -1.82 9.29
N LYS A 108 10.81 -0.75 9.29
CA LYS A 108 10.38 0.60 9.72
C LYS A 108 9.06 1.02 9.07
N SER A 109 8.87 0.76 7.77
CA SER A 109 7.66 1.10 7.04
C SER A 109 6.41 0.39 7.61
N TYR A 110 6.56 -0.86 8.05
CA TYR A 110 5.46 -1.60 8.67
C TYR A 110 5.15 -1.06 10.07
N ILE A 111 6.18 -0.78 10.88
CA ILE A 111 6.03 -0.17 12.21
C ILE A 111 5.37 1.21 12.09
N SER A 112 5.77 2.03 11.12
CA SER A 112 5.14 3.33 10.82
C SER A 112 3.65 3.18 10.45
N ASN A 113 3.28 2.12 9.75
CA ASN A 113 1.87 1.83 9.45
C ASN A 113 1.05 1.42 10.70
N LEU A 114 1.67 0.69 11.64
CA LEU A 114 1.05 0.38 12.94
C LEU A 114 0.84 1.66 13.75
N TYR A 115 1.89 2.49 13.84
CA TYR A 115 1.83 3.79 14.49
C TYR A 115 0.73 4.69 13.89
N GLY A 116 0.68 4.84 12.57
CA GLY A 116 -0.36 5.62 11.91
C GLY A 116 -1.77 5.11 12.22
N THR A 117 -1.95 3.78 12.33
CA THR A 117 -3.24 3.19 12.71
C THR A 117 -3.61 3.56 14.15
N LEU A 118 -2.68 3.46 15.09
CA LEU A 118 -2.89 3.83 16.48
C LEU A 118 -3.15 5.34 16.61
N LYS A 119 -2.35 6.18 15.96
CA LYS A 119 -2.51 7.64 15.99
C LYS A 119 -3.89 8.08 15.50
N LEU A 120 -4.35 7.53 14.37
CA LEU A 120 -5.67 7.85 13.81
C LEU A 120 -6.83 7.40 14.73
N SER A 121 -6.68 6.29 15.45
CA SER A 121 -7.70 5.88 16.42
C SER A 121 -7.79 6.84 17.61
N PHE A 122 -6.66 7.38 18.09
CA PHE A 122 -6.65 8.43 19.13
C PHE A 122 -7.17 9.77 18.60
N GLU A 123 -6.88 10.14 17.34
CA GLU A 123 -7.49 11.32 16.71
C GLU A 123 -9.02 11.20 16.63
N TYR A 124 -9.54 10.00 16.37
CA TYR A 124 -10.96 9.73 16.42
C TYR A 124 -11.54 9.88 17.84
N ALA A 125 -10.82 9.40 18.87
CA ALA A 125 -11.23 9.57 20.27
C ALA A 125 -11.31 11.06 20.69
N ILE A 126 -10.45 11.91 20.11
CA ILE A 126 -10.42 13.36 20.39
C ILE A 126 -11.50 14.08 19.58
N ASN A 127 -11.49 13.91 18.25
CA ASN A 127 -12.24 14.77 17.34
C ASN A 127 -13.70 14.35 17.17
N ILE A 128 -14.02 13.08 17.39
CA ILE A 128 -15.36 12.51 17.15
C ILE A 128 -16.03 12.08 18.44
N LEU A 129 -15.30 11.34 19.30
CA LEU A 129 -15.85 10.87 20.56
C LEU A 129 -15.76 11.94 21.69
N GLU A 130 -14.88 12.91 21.53
CA GLU A 130 -14.61 13.99 22.50
C GLU A 130 -14.31 13.45 23.93
N ILE A 131 -13.52 12.34 24.03
CA ILE A 131 -13.22 11.65 25.28
C ILE A 131 -11.75 11.77 25.71
N LEU A 132 -10.92 12.48 24.94
CA LEU A 132 -9.54 12.83 25.24
C LEU A 132 -9.23 14.24 24.78
N GLU A 133 -8.30 14.91 25.47
CA GLU A 133 -7.85 16.28 25.13
C GLU A 133 -6.66 16.27 24.17
N ASP A 134 -5.71 15.37 24.37
CA ASP A 134 -4.47 15.30 23.57
C ASP A 134 -4.22 13.87 23.05
N ASN A 135 -3.55 13.81 21.93
CA ASN A 135 -3.18 12.54 21.32
C ASN A 135 -1.83 12.04 21.90
N PRO A 136 -1.83 10.96 22.68
CA PRO A 136 -0.60 10.44 23.27
C PRO A 136 0.39 9.90 22.21
N CYS A 137 -0.05 9.73 20.97
CA CYS A 137 0.81 9.36 19.84
C CYS A 137 1.60 10.54 19.27
N ASN A 138 1.30 11.79 19.64
CA ASN A 138 2.03 12.94 19.10
C ASN A 138 3.51 12.90 19.50
N ARG A 139 4.40 13.27 18.57
CA ARG A 139 5.86 13.34 18.74
C ARG A 139 6.54 11.98 19.07
N ILE A 140 5.91 10.86 18.72
CA ILE A 140 6.55 9.54 18.79
C ILE A 140 7.55 9.40 17.64
N VAL A 141 8.74 8.91 17.95
CA VAL A 141 9.80 8.64 16.98
C VAL A 141 9.75 7.17 16.58
N ILE A 142 9.61 6.89 15.30
CA ILE A 142 9.60 5.53 14.77
C ILE A 142 10.95 5.21 14.15
N THR A 143 11.60 4.21 14.70
CA THR A 143 12.83 3.61 14.20
C THR A 143 12.55 2.21 13.64
N GLY A 144 13.58 1.47 13.28
CA GLY A 144 13.49 0.09 12.81
C GLY A 144 14.31 -0.14 11.53
N LYS A 145 14.37 -1.39 11.11
CA LYS A 145 15.17 -1.80 9.94
C LYS A 145 14.70 -1.09 8.69
N LYS A 146 15.62 -0.42 7.99
CA LYS A 146 15.31 0.16 6.69
C LYS A 146 14.81 -0.93 5.74
N SER A 147 13.75 -0.66 5.00
CA SER A 147 13.43 -1.50 3.84
C SER A 147 14.62 -1.43 2.89
N LYS A 148 15.10 -2.56 2.41
CA LYS A 148 16.01 -2.53 1.26
C LYS A 148 15.26 -1.84 0.13
N GLU A 149 15.91 -0.87 -0.50
CA GLU A 149 15.30 -0.11 -1.58
C GLU A 149 14.87 -1.03 -2.73
N GLU A 150 13.72 -0.73 -3.28
CA GLU A 150 13.29 -1.36 -4.52
C GLU A 150 14.08 -0.71 -5.64
N ARG A 151 14.74 -1.51 -6.46
CA ARG A 151 15.53 -1.03 -7.58
C ARG A 151 15.04 -1.57 -8.91
N ALA A 152 15.42 -0.91 -9.98
CA ALA A 152 15.29 -1.42 -11.33
C ALA A 152 16.19 -2.65 -11.57
N TYR A 153 15.82 -3.50 -12.51
CA TYR A 153 16.71 -4.50 -13.09
C TYR A 153 17.75 -3.81 -13.97
N THR A 154 18.99 -4.30 -13.92
CA THR A 154 19.98 -3.93 -14.92
C THR A 154 19.66 -4.57 -16.28
N LYS A 155 20.28 -4.09 -17.36
CA LYS A 155 20.11 -4.70 -18.70
C LYS A 155 20.56 -6.16 -18.70
N ASP A 156 21.68 -6.47 -18.04
CA ASP A 156 22.21 -7.85 -17.95
C ASP A 156 21.29 -8.76 -17.13
N GLU A 157 20.75 -8.27 -16.01
CA GLU A 157 19.77 -9.01 -15.21
C GLU A 157 18.50 -9.30 -16.00
N TYR A 158 18.03 -8.34 -16.80
CA TYR A 158 16.89 -8.52 -17.69
C TYR A 158 17.14 -9.61 -18.73
N ILE A 159 18.29 -9.60 -19.38
CA ILE A 159 18.69 -10.61 -20.38
C ILE A 159 18.78 -12.00 -19.74
N ALA A 160 19.45 -12.10 -18.58
CA ALA A 160 19.58 -13.34 -17.84
C ALA A 160 18.22 -13.90 -17.41
N LEU A 161 17.32 -13.03 -16.90
CA LEU A 161 15.97 -13.41 -16.50
C LEU A 161 15.10 -13.84 -17.69
N LYS A 162 15.15 -13.11 -18.81
CA LYS A 162 14.46 -13.54 -20.05
C LYS A 162 14.85 -14.97 -20.42
N LYS A 163 16.15 -15.27 -20.48
CA LYS A 163 16.67 -16.61 -20.82
C LYS A 163 16.22 -17.65 -19.78
N HIS A 164 16.37 -17.35 -18.50
CA HIS A 164 16.00 -18.26 -17.40
C HIS A 164 14.50 -18.58 -17.40
N LEU A 165 13.63 -17.57 -17.50
CA LEU A 165 12.19 -17.76 -17.48
C LEU A 165 11.69 -18.44 -18.76
N PHE A 166 12.33 -18.17 -19.91
CA PHE A 166 12.02 -18.84 -21.15
C PHE A 166 12.30 -20.35 -21.09
N ASN A 167 13.30 -20.77 -20.33
CA ASN A 167 13.64 -22.19 -20.15
C ASN A 167 12.75 -22.91 -19.12
N LYS A 168 11.89 -22.21 -18.38
CA LYS A 168 10.92 -22.85 -17.47
C LYS A 168 9.83 -23.55 -18.29
N ARG A 169 9.33 -24.69 -17.78
CA ARG A 169 8.23 -25.44 -18.41
C ARG A 169 7.00 -24.58 -18.63
N ASN A 170 6.64 -23.75 -17.66
CA ASN A 170 5.52 -22.81 -17.77
C ASN A 170 6.01 -21.48 -18.35
N LYS A 171 5.79 -21.27 -19.63
CA LYS A 171 6.17 -20.06 -20.37
C LYS A 171 5.41 -18.81 -19.91
N THR A 172 4.31 -18.94 -19.17
CA THR A 172 3.57 -17.79 -18.63
C THR A 172 4.46 -16.90 -17.77
N TYR A 173 5.45 -17.45 -17.07
CA TYR A 173 6.43 -16.65 -16.30
C TYR A 173 7.24 -15.71 -17.18
N TYR A 174 7.69 -16.19 -18.34
CA TYR A 174 8.44 -15.38 -19.30
C TYR A 174 7.57 -14.26 -19.87
N TYR A 175 6.39 -14.59 -20.37
CA TYR A 175 5.48 -13.59 -20.97
C TYR A 175 5.03 -12.57 -19.93
N PHE A 176 4.72 -12.98 -18.70
CA PHE A 176 4.34 -12.10 -17.61
C PHE A 176 5.46 -11.11 -17.25
N PHE A 177 6.71 -11.59 -17.24
CA PHE A 177 7.88 -10.77 -16.94
C PHE A 177 8.14 -9.72 -18.04
N VAL A 178 8.23 -10.15 -19.29
CA VAL A 178 8.50 -9.25 -20.42
C VAL A 178 7.38 -8.22 -20.56
N PHE A 179 6.13 -8.68 -20.51
CA PHE A 179 4.96 -7.82 -20.57
C PHE A 179 4.97 -6.76 -19.44
N GLY A 180 5.29 -7.18 -18.22
CA GLY A 180 5.33 -6.28 -17.07
C GLY A 180 6.40 -5.19 -17.18
N ILE A 181 7.59 -5.54 -17.70
CA ILE A 181 8.68 -4.56 -17.93
C ILE A 181 8.31 -3.62 -19.08
N LYS A 182 7.82 -4.14 -20.20
CA LYS A 182 7.53 -3.31 -21.37
C LYS A 182 6.31 -2.40 -21.23
N THR A 183 5.33 -2.80 -20.43
CA THR A 183 4.12 -1.99 -20.21
C THR A 183 4.15 -1.12 -18.97
N GLY A 184 4.99 -1.46 -17.98
CA GLY A 184 5.03 -0.79 -16.68
C GLY A 184 3.73 -0.93 -15.87
N MET A 185 2.83 -1.85 -16.23
CA MET A 185 1.57 -2.08 -15.52
C MET A 185 1.80 -2.59 -14.10
N ARG A 186 0.86 -2.27 -13.20
CA ARG A 186 0.86 -2.90 -11.87
C ARG A 186 0.48 -4.37 -11.98
N CYS A 187 1.04 -5.20 -11.09
CA CYS A 187 0.71 -6.64 -11.07
C CYS A 187 -0.81 -6.90 -11.06
N GLY A 188 -1.55 -6.18 -10.22
CA GLY A 188 -3.00 -6.33 -10.14
C GLY A 188 -3.75 -5.89 -11.41
N GLU A 189 -3.20 -4.95 -12.17
CA GLU A 189 -3.73 -4.55 -13.48
C GLU A 189 -3.49 -5.65 -14.52
N MET A 190 -2.26 -6.21 -14.57
CA MET A 190 -1.92 -7.32 -15.47
C MET A 190 -2.80 -8.56 -15.22
N LEU A 191 -2.98 -8.92 -13.94
CA LEU A 191 -3.80 -10.07 -13.55
C LEU A 191 -5.29 -9.89 -13.86
N ALA A 192 -5.77 -8.63 -13.92
CA ALA A 192 -7.16 -8.30 -14.22
C ALA A 192 -7.44 -8.10 -15.72
N LEU A 193 -6.39 -8.09 -16.57
CA LEU A 193 -6.49 -7.77 -17.97
C LEU A 193 -7.20 -8.89 -18.75
N LYS A 194 -8.17 -8.53 -19.56
CA LYS A 194 -8.95 -9.43 -20.41
C LYS A 194 -8.72 -9.14 -21.89
N TRP A 195 -8.99 -10.10 -22.76
CA TRP A 195 -8.86 -9.95 -24.22
C TRP A 195 -9.64 -8.76 -24.78
N LYS A 196 -10.80 -8.46 -24.26
CA LYS A 196 -11.62 -7.30 -24.67
C LYS A 196 -10.98 -5.94 -24.34
N ASP A 197 -9.97 -5.92 -23.48
CA ASP A 197 -9.26 -4.70 -23.08
C ASP A 197 -8.09 -4.39 -24.04
N ILE A 198 -7.85 -5.26 -25.04
CA ILE A 198 -6.83 -5.08 -26.08
C ILE A 198 -7.47 -4.61 -27.37
N ASP A 199 -6.98 -3.52 -27.87
CA ASP A 199 -7.28 -2.98 -29.20
C ASP A 199 -6.08 -3.30 -30.10
N PHE A 200 -6.21 -4.39 -30.87
CA PHE A 200 -5.13 -4.88 -31.73
C PHE A 200 -4.88 -3.97 -32.92
N GLU A 201 -5.94 -3.33 -33.45
CA GLU A 201 -5.85 -2.44 -34.60
C GLU A 201 -5.07 -1.16 -34.28
N ASN A 202 -5.36 -0.54 -33.09
CA ASN A 202 -4.71 0.68 -32.67
C ASN A 202 -3.50 0.41 -31.74
N GLN A 203 -3.16 -0.85 -31.46
CA GLN A 203 -2.09 -1.29 -30.57
C GLN A 203 -2.21 -0.65 -29.17
N ILE A 204 -3.40 -0.72 -28.57
CA ILE A 204 -3.71 -0.09 -27.29
C ILE A 204 -4.16 -1.13 -26.25
N ILE A 205 -3.65 -1.00 -25.01
CA ILE A 205 -4.20 -1.66 -23.83
C ILE A 205 -5.06 -0.68 -23.06
N LYS A 206 -6.34 -1.01 -22.85
CA LYS A 206 -7.30 -0.21 -22.08
C LYS A 206 -7.30 -0.66 -20.63
N ILE A 207 -6.60 0.05 -19.74
CA ILE A 207 -6.51 -0.29 -18.31
C ILE A 207 -7.71 0.32 -17.57
N ARG A 208 -8.65 -0.54 -17.16
CA ARG A 208 -9.90 -0.14 -16.50
C ARG A 208 -10.13 -0.81 -15.17
N LYS A 209 -9.38 -1.87 -14.86
CA LYS A 209 -9.57 -2.69 -13.66
C LYS A 209 -8.23 -3.08 -13.06
N GLY A 210 -8.26 -3.42 -11.78
CA GLY A 210 -7.17 -4.06 -11.07
C GLY A 210 -7.68 -5.27 -10.31
N SER A 211 -6.78 -6.02 -9.70
CA SER A 211 -7.13 -7.16 -8.86
C SER A 211 -6.33 -7.18 -7.57
N PHE A 212 -6.87 -7.87 -6.59
CA PHE A 212 -6.20 -8.19 -5.34
C PHE A 212 -6.69 -9.55 -4.81
N PHE A 213 -5.97 -10.09 -3.83
CA PHE A 213 -6.36 -11.34 -3.20
C PHE A 213 -6.98 -11.09 -1.82
N ARG A 214 -8.25 -11.49 -1.66
CA ARG A 214 -8.95 -11.55 -0.39
C ARG A 214 -8.86 -12.98 0.15
N LYS A 215 -8.11 -13.20 1.24
CA LYS A 215 -7.76 -14.56 1.71
C LYS A 215 -7.15 -15.38 0.56
N LYS A 216 -7.89 -16.33 -0.02
CA LYS A 216 -7.49 -17.15 -1.17
C LYS A 216 -8.22 -16.76 -2.46
N GLU A 217 -9.24 -15.92 -2.39
CA GLU A 217 -10.07 -15.51 -3.52
C GLU A 217 -9.38 -14.43 -4.35
N PHE A 218 -9.53 -14.53 -5.66
CA PHE A 218 -9.14 -13.52 -6.63
C PHE A 218 -10.29 -12.53 -6.81
N VAL A 219 -10.05 -11.27 -6.50
CA VAL A 219 -11.08 -10.23 -6.56
C VAL A 219 -10.67 -9.17 -7.56
N ILE A 220 -11.55 -8.88 -8.52
CA ILE A 220 -11.39 -7.73 -9.43
C ILE A 220 -11.97 -6.50 -8.74
N SER A 221 -11.27 -5.39 -8.87
CA SER A 221 -11.70 -4.10 -8.33
C SER A 221 -11.54 -2.99 -9.35
N GLU A 222 -12.33 -1.96 -9.19
CA GLU A 222 -12.10 -0.72 -9.92
C GLU A 222 -10.78 -0.06 -9.51
N PRO A 223 -10.19 0.74 -10.39
CA PRO A 223 -8.93 1.43 -10.11
C PRO A 223 -9.07 2.37 -8.91
N LYS A 224 -7.98 2.53 -8.16
CA LYS A 224 -7.96 3.31 -6.92
C LYS A 224 -8.20 4.81 -7.14
N ASN A 225 -7.72 5.35 -8.26
CA ASN A 225 -7.80 6.76 -8.64
C ASN A 225 -8.19 6.85 -10.12
N LYS A 226 -8.80 7.97 -10.52
CA LYS A 226 -9.12 8.26 -11.93
C LYS A 226 -7.89 8.13 -12.84
N ASN A 227 -6.72 8.55 -12.39
CA ASN A 227 -5.45 8.45 -13.14
C ASN A 227 -4.98 6.99 -13.37
N SER A 228 -5.56 6.02 -12.68
CA SER A 228 -5.29 4.60 -12.95
C SER A 228 -6.08 4.07 -14.14
N ILE A 229 -7.15 4.77 -14.54
CA ILE A 229 -7.89 4.50 -15.76
C ILE A 229 -7.13 5.20 -16.88
N ARG A 230 -6.55 4.42 -17.80
CA ARG A 230 -5.72 4.95 -18.88
C ARG A 230 -5.60 3.97 -20.02
N ASP A 231 -5.18 4.48 -21.15
CA ASP A 231 -4.83 3.74 -22.33
C ASP A 231 -3.33 3.81 -22.55
N ILE A 232 -2.69 2.70 -22.85
CA ILE A 232 -1.26 2.66 -23.14
C ILE A 232 -1.01 2.05 -24.50
N TYR A 233 -0.22 2.73 -25.33
CA TYR A 233 0.27 2.21 -26.59
C TYR A 233 1.31 1.12 -26.35
N ILE A 234 1.28 0.07 -27.18
CA ILE A 234 2.19 -1.08 -27.11
C ILE A 234 2.90 -1.27 -28.44
N ASP A 235 4.07 -1.90 -28.39
CA ASP A 235 4.88 -2.22 -29.55
C ASP A 235 4.57 -3.60 -30.11
N ASP A 236 5.17 -3.90 -31.28
CA ASP A 236 4.96 -5.17 -31.98
C ASP A 236 5.40 -6.38 -31.15
N GLU A 237 6.45 -6.27 -30.30
CA GLU A 237 6.86 -7.38 -29.41
C GLU A 237 5.74 -7.75 -28.42
N ILE A 238 5.01 -6.77 -27.91
CA ILE A 238 3.86 -7.04 -27.03
C ILE A 238 2.69 -7.63 -27.81
N ILE A 239 2.45 -7.18 -29.04
CA ILE A 239 1.44 -7.75 -29.94
C ILE A 239 1.74 -9.23 -30.21
N GLU A 240 3.00 -9.57 -30.53
CA GLU A 240 3.43 -10.96 -30.74
C GLU A 240 3.25 -11.82 -29.47
N ILE A 241 3.58 -11.29 -28.31
CA ILE A 241 3.32 -11.96 -27.02
C ILE A 241 1.82 -12.24 -26.84
N LEU A 242 0.97 -11.26 -27.13
CA LEU A 242 -0.48 -11.43 -27.01
C LEU A 242 -1.01 -12.49 -28.00
N HIS A 243 -0.57 -12.50 -29.24
CA HIS A 243 -0.93 -13.55 -30.19
C HIS A 243 -0.46 -14.94 -29.74
N THR A 244 0.77 -15.04 -29.24
CA THR A 244 1.31 -16.29 -28.71
C THR A 244 0.49 -16.79 -27.51
N LEU A 245 0.16 -15.92 -26.57
CA LEU A 245 -0.69 -16.26 -25.42
C LEU A 245 -2.09 -16.72 -25.85
N LYS A 246 -2.67 -16.09 -26.89
CA LYS A 246 -3.98 -16.48 -27.43
C LYS A 246 -3.94 -17.87 -28.06
N ASN A 247 -2.88 -18.18 -28.81
CA ASN A 247 -2.67 -19.50 -29.40
C ASN A 247 -2.51 -20.58 -28.32
N ILE A 248 -1.66 -20.35 -27.30
CA ILE A 248 -1.50 -21.24 -26.16
C ILE A 248 -2.86 -21.50 -25.46
N GLN A 249 -3.68 -20.47 -25.31
CA GLN A 249 -5.01 -20.63 -24.70
C GLN A 249 -5.95 -21.46 -25.57
N ASN A 250 -5.93 -21.30 -26.89
CA ASN A 250 -6.72 -22.10 -27.80
C ASN A 250 -6.31 -23.58 -27.77
N GLU A 251 -5.01 -23.87 -27.74
CA GLU A 251 -4.49 -25.23 -27.57
C GLU A 251 -4.92 -25.83 -26.20
N ASN A 252 -4.84 -25.04 -25.14
CA ASN A 252 -5.32 -25.44 -23.81
C ASN A 252 -6.82 -25.72 -23.80
N LYS A 253 -7.65 -24.90 -24.47
CA LYS A 253 -9.10 -25.16 -24.61
C LYS A 253 -9.36 -26.50 -25.25
N SER A 254 -8.64 -26.84 -26.33
CA SER A 254 -8.75 -28.12 -27.02
C SER A 254 -8.31 -29.29 -26.14
N THR A 255 -7.28 -29.10 -25.30
CA THR A 255 -6.74 -30.12 -24.40
C THR A 255 -7.65 -30.38 -23.19
N TYR A 256 -8.08 -29.33 -22.50
CA TYR A 256 -8.88 -29.44 -21.27
C TYR A 256 -10.38 -29.62 -21.53
N LYS A 257 -10.85 -29.28 -22.73
CA LYS A 257 -12.27 -29.45 -23.14
C LYS A 257 -13.25 -28.90 -22.09
N GLN A 258 -14.14 -29.76 -21.60
CA GLN A 258 -15.16 -29.43 -20.59
C GLN A 258 -14.58 -28.99 -19.24
N HIS A 259 -13.31 -29.28 -18.98
CA HIS A 259 -12.61 -28.85 -17.74
C HIS A 259 -11.90 -27.52 -17.89
N TYR A 260 -12.00 -26.86 -19.06
CA TYR A 260 -11.44 -25.53 -19.26
C TYR A 260 -12.41 -24.45 -18.75
N ASN A 261 -11.90 -23.59 -17.86
CA ASN A 261 -12.66 -22.44 -17.37
C ASN A 261 -12.35 -21.19 -18.22
N ASP A 262 -13.25 -20.83 -19.13
CA ASP A 262 -13.04 -19.67 -20.01
C ASP A 262 -13.28 -18.35 -19.25
N THR A 263 -12.26 -17.87 -18.54
CA THR A 263 -12.32 -16.63 -17.79
C THR A 263 -12.03 -15.38 -18.63
N ASN A 264 -11.59 -15.55 -19.87
CA ASN A 264 -11.18 -14.49 -20.80
C ASN A 264 -10.03 -13.60 -20.31
N PHE A 265 -9.30 -13.99 -19.25
CA PHE A 265 -8.09 -13.28 -18.85
C PHE A 265 -6.93 -13.58 -19.79
N ILE A 266 -6.05 -12.59 -20.00
CA ILE A 266 -4.84 -12.78 -20.82
C ILE A 266 -3.84 -13.69 -20.07
N PHE A 267 -3.65 -13.45 -18.79
CA PHE A 267 -2.79 -14.27 -17.94
C PHE A 267 -3.62 -15.24 -17.10
N GLN A 268 -3.56 -16.52 -17.46
CA GLN A 268 -4.32 -17.59 -16.80
C GLN A 268 -3.51 -18.89 -16.70
N LEU A 269 -3.97 -19.82 -15.89
CA LEU A 269 -3.44 -21.18 -15.81
C LEU A 269 -3.83 -21.98 -17.06
N PRO A 270 -3.17 -23.11 -17.37
CA PRO A 270 -3.51 -23.94 -18.53
C PRO A 270 -4.96 -24.40 -18.58
N ASN A 271 -5.61 -24.62 -17.44
CA ASN A 271 -7.03 -24.97 -17.35
C ASN A 271 -7.97 -23.75 -17.42
N GLY A 272 -7.46 -22.56 -17.76
CA GLY A 272 -8.24 -21.33 -17.88
C GLY A 272 -8.55 -20.60 -16.59
N ASN A 273 -8.18 -21.14 -15.45
CA ASN A 273 -8.35 -20.45 -14.16
C ASN A 273 -7.40 -19.26 -14.00
N ASN A 274 -7.80 -18.31 -13.18
CA ASN A 274 -6.98 -17.14 -12.85
C ASN A 274 -5.65 -17.52 -12.22
N LEU A 275 -4.61 -16.73 -12.49
CA LEU A 275 -3.34 -16.85 -11.81
C LEU A 275 -3.52 -16.51 -10.32
N GLY A 276 -3.30 -17.52 -9.46
CA GLY A 276 -3.43 -17.39 -8.01
C GLY A 276 -2.16 -16.90 -7.32
N LYS A 277 -2.23 -16.81 -5.99
CA LYS A 277 -1.06 -16.47 -5.16
C LYS A 277 0.13 -17.43 -5.36
N GLY A 278 -0.15 -18.70 -5.66
CA GLY A 278 0.86 -19.72 -5.94
C GLY A 278 1.73 -19.35 -7.15
N PHE A 279 1.11 -18.85 -8.22
CA PHE A 279 1.85 -18.34 -9.39
C PHE A 279 2.79 -17.21 -8.97
N ILE A 280 2.29 -16.21 -8.24
CA ILE A 280 3.08 -15.07 -7.77
C ILE A 280 4.26 -15.52 -6.89
N SER A 281 4.01 -16.43 -5.96
CA SER A 281 5.08 -16.97 -5.09
C SER A 281 6.15 -17.71 -5.86
N THR A 282 5.76 -18.51 -6.86
CA THR A 282 6.71 -19.24 -7.72
C THR A 282 7.45 -18.28 -8.65
N PHE A 283 6.76 -17.27 -9.19
CA PHE A 283 7.42 -16.22 -9.98
C PHE A 283 8.50 -15.49 -9.16
N TYR A 284 8.22 -15.13 -7.91
CA TYR A 284 9.20 -14.56 -6.99
C TYR A 284 10.42 -15.48 -6.79
N ARG A 285 10.19 -16.78 -6.60
CA ARG A 285 11.27 -17.75 -6.44
C ARG A 285 12.13 -17.84 -7.69
N ASN A 286 11.52 -17.95 -8.87
CA ASN A 286 12.24 -18.03 -10.14
C ASN A 286 13.12 -16.80 -10.39
N ILE A 287 12.64 -15.60 -10.08
CA ILE A 287 13.44 -14.37 -10.18
C ILE A 287 14.63 -14.42 -9.21
N LYS A 288 14.41 -14.86 -7.98
CA LYS A 288 15.46 -14.90 -6.94
C LYS A 288 16.54 -15.94 -7.20
N GLU A 289 16.29 -16.94 -8.03
CA GLU A 289 17.30 -17.89 -8.48
C GLU A 289 18.42 -17.18 -9.27
N ILE A 290 18.09 -16.09 -9.96
CA ILE A 290 19.03 -15.36 -10.83
C ILE A 290 19.45 -14.03 -10.20
N VAL A 291 18.53 -13.28 -9.59
CA VAL A 291 18.77 -11.93 -9.13
C VAL A 291 18.32 -11.74 -7.68
N LYS A 292 19.23 -11.24 -6.84
CA LYS A 292 18.92 -10.86 -5.46
C LYS A 292 18.19 -9.51 -5.41
N ILE A 293 16.89 -9.52 -5.68
CA ILE A 293 16.02 -8.34 -5.67
C ILE A 293 14.85 -8.52 -4.70
N ASN A 294 14.41 -7.43 -4.01
CA ASN A 294 13.45 -7.57 -2.91
C ASN A 294 11.99 -7.62 -3.34
N ALA A 295 11.61 -6.86 -4.34
CA ALA A 295 10.24 -6.75 -4.81
C ALA A 295 10.14 -7.02 -6.31
N PRO A 296 10.40 -8.26 -6.79
CA PRO A 296 10.60 -8.55 -8.20
C PRO A 296 9.50 -8.01 -9.12
N ILE A 297 8.24 -8.12 -8.72
CA ILE A 297 7.11 -7.66 -9.55
C ILE A 297 7.05 -6.13 -9.59
N HIS A 298 7.31 -5.46 -8.48
CA HIS A 298 7.33 -3.99 -8.43
C HIS A 298 8.55 -3.45 -9.17
N SER A 299 9.66 -4.16 -9.09
CA SER A 299 10.88 -3.85 -9.84
C SER A 299 10.69 -3.92 -11.35
N MET A 300 9.76 -4.72 -11.90
CA MET A 300 9.44 -4.66 -13.33
C MET A 300 8.96 -3.26 -13.74
N ARG A 301 8.05 -2.69 -12.96
CA ARG A 301 7.55 -1.32 -13.18
C ARG A 301 8.61 -0.26 -12.89
N HIS A 302 9.43 -0.42 -11.85
CA HIS A 302 10.57 0.44 -11.60
C HIS A 302 11.53 0.45 -12.78
N THR A 303 11.84 -0.72 -13.34
CA THR A 303 12.68 -0.86 -14.52
C THR A 303 12.12 -0.11 -15.72
N HIS A 304 10.82 -0.28 -16.00
CA HIS A 304 10.14 0.45 -17.07
C HIS A 304 10.32 1.97 -16.93
N ILE A 305 10.06 2.49 -15.72
CA ILE A 305 10.19 3.92 -15.46
C ILE A 305 11.64 4.39 -15.59
N THR A 306 12.58 3.65 -14.97
CA THR A 306 14.01 4.00 -14.98
C THR A 306 14.54 4.03 -16.40
N TRP A 307 14.27 3.02 -17.23
CA TRP A 307 14.75 2.98 -18.60
C TRP A 307 14.13 4.06 -19.48
N LEU A 308 12.85 4.38 -19.31
CA LEU A 308 12.25 5.51 -20.03
C LEU A 308 12.89 6.85 -19.63
N ILE A 309 13.27 7.00 -18.37
CA ILE A 309 13.98 8.21 -17.90
C ILE A 309 15.41 8.25 -18.46
N GLU A 310 16.12 7.12 -18.47
CA GLU A 310 17.48 6.99 -19.04
C GLU A 310 17.52 7.25 -20.55
N ASP A 311 16.39 7.01 -21.23
CA ASP A 311 16.20 7.28 -22.66
C ASP A 311 15.51 8.65 -22.91
N ASP A 312 15.56 9.59 -21.94
CA ASP A 312 15.08 10.98 -22.00
C ASP A 312 13.59 11.14 -22.33
N ALA A 313 12.76 10.13 -22.05
CA ALA A 313 11.33 10.22 -22.26
C ALA A 313 10.68 11.29 -21.35
N ASN A 314 9.71 12.02 -21.88
CA ASN A 314 9.01 13.07 -21.15
C ASN A 314 8.38 12.56 -19.86
N LEU A 315 8.72 13.16 -18.71
CA LEU A 315 8.25 12.74 -17.38
C LEU A 315 6.73 12.73 -17.24
N LYS A 316 6.03 13.66 -17.92
CA LYS A 316 4.56 13.72 -17.90
C LYS A 316 3.95 12.55 -18.65
N SER A 317 4.55 12.16 -19.78
CA SER A 317 4.17 10.99 -20.55
C SER A 317 4.40 9.70 -19.76
N ILE A 318 5.54 9.60 -19.06
CA ILE A 318 5.81 8.48 -18.14
C ILE A 318 4.76 8.42 -17.04
N GLN A 319 4.47 9.56 -16.36
CA GLN A 319 3.46 9.65 -15.31
C GLN A 319 2.10 9.14 -15.79
N TYR A 320 1.65 9.57 -16.97
CA TYR A 320 0.39 9.12 -17.57
C TYR A 320 0.42 7.62 -17.86
N ARG A 321 1.47 7.15 -18.56
CA ARG A 321 1.63 5.75 -18.97
C ARG A 321 1.55 4.80 -17.77
N VAL A 322 2.22 5.15 -16.68
CA VAL A 322 2.20 4.29 -15.48
C VAL A 322 1.02 4.58 -14.55
N GLY A 323 0.30 5.68 -14.71
CA GLY A 323 -0.85 6.06 -13.88
C GLY A 323 -0.45 6.41 -12.45
N HIS A 324 0.57 7.28 -12.30
CA HIS A 324 0.90 7.90 -11.01
C HIS A 324 0.03 9.12 -10.77
N SER A 325 -0.67 9.17 -9.64
CA SER A 325 -1.50 10.31 -9.26
C SER A 325 -0.66 11.55 -8.90
N ASP A 326 0.56 11.34 -8.40
CA ASP A 326 1.52 12.38 -8.04
C ASP A 326 2.84 12.15 -8.80
N ILE A 327 3.31 13.19 -9.46
CA ILE A 327 4.58 13.20 -10.19
C ILE A 327 5.77 12.94 -9.26
N LYS A 328 5.67 13.31 -7.97
CA LYS A 328 6.68 13.01 -6.96
C LYS A 328 7.01 11.52 -6.87
N THR A 329 6.00 10.66 -7.11
CA THR A 329 6.23 9.20 -7.15
C THR A 329 7.15 8.80 -8.30
N THR A 330 7.04 9.44 -9.46
CA THR A 330 7.93 9.23 -10.61
C THR A 330 9.29 9.85 -10.32
N LEU A 331 9.32 11.07 -9.78
CA LEU A 331 10.56 11.78 -9.43
C LEU A 331 11.36 11.07 -8.33
N ASN A 332 10.72 10.44 -7.35
CA ASN A 332 11.42 9.65 -6.32
C ASN A 332 12.18 8.44 -6.91
N ILE A 333 11.73 7.90 -8.04
CA ILE A 333 12.48 6.89 -8.80
C ILE A 333 13.65 7.54 -9.52
N TYR A 334 13.48 8.80 -9.94
CA TYR A 334 14.50 9.63 -10.58
C TYR A 334 15.65 10.09 -9.65
N THR A 335 15.47 10.05 -8.32
CA THR A 335 16.53 10.48 -7.36
C THR A 335 17.80 9.64 -7.39
N HIS A 336 17.77 8.47 -8.01
CA HIS A 336 18.97 7.74 -8.37
C HIS A 336 19.52 8.29 -9.70
N VAL A 337 20.12 9.50 -9.63
CA VAL A 337 20.84 10.09 -10.76
C VAL A 337 21.87 9.11 -11.27
N THR A 338 21.65 8.58 -12.48
CA THR A 338 22.62 7.65 -13.10
C THR A 338 23.89 8.40 -13.45
N GLU A 339 25.03 7.69 -13.53
CA GLU A 339 26.31 8.28 -13.98
C GLU A 339 26.19 8.88 -15.40
N LYS A 340 25.33 8.32 -16.24
CA LYS A 340 24.99 8.84 -17.56
C LYS A 340 24.39 10.27 -17.43
N MET A 341 23.37 10.45 -16.60
CA MET A 341 22.72 11.74 -16.40
C MET A 341 23.68 12.83 -15.90
N LYS A 342 24.65 12.47 -15.03
CA LYS A 342 25.69 13.40 -14.59
C LYS A 342 26.56 13.88 -15.74
N LYS A 343 26.90 12.98 -16.67
CA LYS A 343 27.69 13.30 -17.86
C LYS A 343 26.88 14.12 -18.87
N ASP A 344 25.60 13.79 -19.06
CA ASP A 344 24.73 14.49 -20.02
C ASP A 344 24.53 15.97 -19.64
N VAL A 345 24.54 16.31 -18.33
CA VAL A 345 24.53 17.71 -17.88
C VAL A 345 25.76 18.43 -18.39
N VAL A 346 26.95 17.82 -18.33
CA VAL A 346 28.19 18.42 -18.83
C VAL A 346 28.14 18.62 -20.34
N GLU A 347 27.64 17.66 -21.10
CA GLU A 347 27.48 17.79 -22.55
C GLU A 347 26.46 18.87 -22.91
N THR A 348 25.40 19.00 -22.12
CA THR A 348 24.39 20.05 -22.33
C THR A 348 24.98 21.46 -22.07
N THR A 349 25.81 21.61 -21.05
CA THR A 349 26.46 22.91 -20.75
C THR A 349 27.47 23.35 -21.81
N LYS A 350 28.04 22.43 -22.60
CA LYS A 350 28.90 22.80 -23.75
C LYS A 350 28.14 23.49 -24.89
N LYS A 351 26.81 23.49 -24.85
CA LYS A 351 25.98 24.15 -25.89
C LYS A 351 25.67 25.61 -25.58
N PHE A 352 26.06 26.07 -24.42
CA PHE A 352 26.02 27.48 -24.01
C PHE A 352 27.39 28.12 -24.21
#